data_836dfb23b2d2b72a635a951ff4c9a461
#
_entry.id   836dfb23b2d2b72a635a951ff4c9a461
#
_cell.length_a   1.000
_cell.length_b   1.000
_cell.length_c   1.000
_cell.angle_alpha   90.00
_cell.angle_beta   90.00
_cell.angle_gamma   90.00
#
_symmetry.space_group_name_H-M   'P 1'
#
loop_
_entity.id
_entity.type
_entity.pdbx_description
1 polymer ?
#
loop_
_entity_poly.entity_id
_entity_poly.type
_entity_poly.pdbx_seq_one_letter_code
_entity_poly.pdbx_strand_id
1 'polypeptide(L)'
;KYIAQIIRENEGEKVFICGGEESYGFNIGEFVRDKDAVNSCKMIAEAAAWAADQGMTLYQLLQKIYAEFGIFIERLLSVTLKGKEQIAQLMKDYRATPPTVIGDEKVIKVIDYNKPEETGLPKSNVLRFFGEGGSVVTVRPSGTEPKIKYYFGAKGDTAEAKIELMKAQFQK
;
A
#
# COMPACT_ATOMS: atom_id res chain seq x y z
N LYS A 1 10.52 7.63 3.90
CA LYS A 1 11.00 8.41 5.09
C LYS A 1 10.67 7.72 6.41
N TYR A 2 9.51 7.08 6.56
CA TYR A 2 9.10 6.44 7.82
C TYR A 2 9.95 5.19 8.14
N ILE A 3 10.32 4.39 7.13
CA ILE A 3 11.24 3.27 7.32
C ILE A 3 12.58 3.77 7.86
N ALA A 4 13.17 4.79 7.23
CA ALA A 4 14.43 5.39 7.68
C ALA A 4 14.33 6.01 9.09
N GLN A 5 13.18 6.55 9.46
CA GLN A 5 12.92 7.03 10.81
C GLN A 5 12.94 5.89 11.82
N ILE A 6 12.24 4.77 11.54
CA ILE A 6 12.20 3.60 12.40
C ILE A 6 13.60 3.00 12.58
N ILE A 7 14.40 2.92 11.49
CA ILE A 7 15.79 2.45 11.58
C ILE A 7 16.58 3.34 12.55
N ARG A 8 16.49 4.66 12.40
CA ARG A 8 17.20 5.62 13.26
C ARG A 8 16.77 5.54 14.72
N GLU A 9 15.48 5.42 14.98
CA GLU A 9 14.92 5.39 16.34
C GLU A 9 15.24 4.11 17.09
N ASN A 10 15.58 3.02 16.39
CA ASN A 10 15.95 1.73 16.96
C ASN A 10 17.43 1.40 16.80
N GLU A 11 18.27 2.35 16.40
CA GLU A 11 19.71 2.14 16.19
C GLU A 11 20.39 1.71 17.48
N GLY A 12 21.10 0.58 17.44
CA GLY A 12 21.76 -0.03 18.60
C GLY A 12 20.85 -0.85 19.52
N GLU A 13 19.54 -0.78 19.36
CA GLU A 13 18.59 -1.56 20.16
C GLU A 13 18.01 -2.75 19.38
N LYS A 14 17.72 -2.57 18.09
CA LYS A 14 17.14 -3.59 17.22
C LYS A 14 17.85 -3.63 15.88
N VAL A 15 17.95 -4.82 15.31
CA VAL A 15 18.48 -5.01 13.96
C VAL A 15 17.37 -4.85 12.93
N PHE A 16 17.54 -3.93 11.99
CA PHE A 16 16.63 -3.80 10.85
C PHE A 16 16.98 -4.84 9.79
N ILE A 17 16.02 -5.70 9.46
CA ILE A 17 16.20 -6.76 8.46
C ILE A 17 15.85 -6.24 7.07
N CYS A 18 14.60 -5.83 6.87
CA CYS A 18 14.14 -5.28 5.59
C CYS A 18 12.86 -4.46 5.77
N GLY A 19 12.56 -3.64 4.77
CA GLY A 19 11.31 -2.91 4.65
C GLY A 19 11.04 -2.54 3.19
N GLY A 20 9.77 -2.39 2.83
CA GLY A 20 9.36 -2.10 1.46
C GLY A 20 8.25 -1.07 1.37
N GLU A 21 8.12 -0.50 0.18
CA GLU A 21 7.04 0.39 -0.21
C GLU A 21 6.18 -0.28 -1.29
N GLU A 22 4.92 0.11 -1.42
CA GLU A 22 4.00 -0.39 -2.46
C GLU A 22 4.47 -0.07 -3.88
N SER A 23 5.35 0.91 -4.03
CA SER A 23 5.92 1.36 -5.30
C SER A 23 7.30 0.77 -5.60
N TYR A 24 7.54 -0.46 -5.18
CA TYR A 24 8.73 -1.27 -5.47
C TYR A 24 10.04 -0.75 -4.87
N GLY A 25 9.98 0.11 -3.88
CA GLY A 25 11.15 0.56 -3.15
C GLY A 25 11.45 -0.34 -1.95
N PHE A 26 12.67 -0.88 -1.85
CA PHE A 26 13.08 -1.75 -0.76
C PHE A 26 14.37 -1.27 -0.09
N ASN A 27 14.41 -1.42 1.24
CA ASN A 27 15.60 -1.32 2.07
C ASN A 27 15.90 -2.68 2.66
N ILE A 28 17.15 -3.10 2.62
CA ILE A 28 17.60 -4.38 3.18
C ILE A 28 18.89 -4.12 3.96
N GLY A 29 18.87 -4.45 5.25
CA GLY A 29 19.97 -4.14 6.17
C GLY A 29 20.08 -2.66 6.54
N GLU A 30 21.09 -2.30 7.34
CA GLU A 30 21.18 -0.99 8.00
C GLU A 30 22.20 -0.03 7.35
N PHE A 31 22.95 -0.51 6.34
CA PHE A 31 24.05 0.24 5.73
C PHE A 31 23.59 1.36 4.76
N VAL A 32 22.38 1.28 4.24
CA VAL A 32 21.71 2.34 3.45
C VAL A 32 20.33 2.61 4.06
N ARG A 33 20.05 3.89 4.38
CA ARG A 33 18.78 4.30 5.01
C ARG A 33 17.76 4.87 4.02
N ASP A 34 17.86 4.44 2.79
CA ASP A 34 16.89 4.73 1.73
C ASP A 34 16.76 3.51 0.80
N LYS A 35 15.82 3.57 -0.11
CA LYS A 35 15.61 2.52 -1.10
C LYS A 35 16.88 2.30 -1.93
N ASP A 36 17.29 1.05 -2.03
CA ASP A 36 18.48 0.66 -2.76
C ASP A 36 18.14 -0.43 -3.78
N ALA A 37 18.07 -0.04 -5.05
CA ALA A 37 17.75 -0.95 -6.13
C ALA A 37 18.87 -1.98 -6.39
N VAL A 38 20.12 -1.64 -6.17
CA VAL A 38 21.26 -2.55 -6.39
C VAL A 38 21.19 -3.70 -5.39
N ASN A 39 21.03 -3.37 -4.10
CA ASN A 39 20.88 -4.37 -3.05
C ASN A 39 19.60 -5.19 -3.21
N SER A 40 18.50 -4.55 -3.63
CA SER A 40 17.24 -5.24 -3.92
C SER A 40 17.38 -6.26 -5.05
N CYS A 41 18.07 -5.92 -6.14
CA CYS A 41 18.38 -6.85 -7.23
C CYS A 41 19.22 -8.04 -6.76
N LYS A 42 20.24 -7.78 -5.92
CA LYS A 42 21.06 -8.83 -5.33
C LYS A 42 20.19 -9.80 -4.51
N MET A 43 19.37 -9.28 -3.62
CA MET A 43 18.50 -10.11 -2.75
C MET A 43 17.45 -10.90 -3.53
N ILE A 44 16.90 -10.33 -4.61
CA ILE A 44 15.98 -11.07 -5.49
C ILE A 44 16.71 -12.19 -6.21
N ALA A 45 17.96 -11.98 -6.67
CA ALA A 45 18.78 -13.01 -7.29
C ALA A 45 19.12 -14.14 -6.28
N GLU A 46 19.47 -13.80 -5.05
CA GLU A 46 19.68 -14.78 -3.96
C GLU A 46 18.39 -15.57 -3.64
N ALA A 47 17.24 -14.90 -3.56
CA ALA A 47 15.95 -15.56 -3.36
C ALA A 47 15.61 -16.51 -4.52
N ALA A 48 15.95 -16.13 -5.77
CA ALA A 48 15.75 -17.00 -6.93
C ALA A 48 16.65 -18.22 -6.88
N ALA A 49 17.93 -18.06 -6.52
CA ALA A 49 18.88 -19.16 -6.35
C ALA A 49 18.40 -20.10 -5.23
N TRP A 50 18.02 -19.54 -4.08
CA TRP A 50 17.48 -20.34 -2.98
C TRP A 50 16.23 -21.12 -3.36
N ALA A 51 15.31 -20.51 -4.10
CA ALA A 51 14.11 -21.18 -4.59
C ALA A 51 14.48 -22.33 -5.57
N ALA A 52 15.45 -22.09 -6.47
CA ALA A 52 15.94 -23.11 -7.40
C ALA A 52 16.56 -24.32 -6.68
N ASP A 53 17.32 -24.09 -5.61
CA ASP A 53 17.89 -25.16 -4.76
C ASP A 53 16.79 -26.00 -4.08
N GLN A 54 15.59 -25.43 -3.89
CA GLN A 54 14.41 -26.13 -3.40
C GLN A 54 13.56 -26.74 -4.54
N GLY A 55 14.02 -26.69 -5.79
CA GLY A 55 13.29 -27.15 -6.97
C GLY A 55 12.11 -26.27 -7.37
N MET A 56 12.11 -24.99 -6.98
CA MET A 56 11.01 -24.05 -7.22
C MET A 56 11.49 -22.87 -8.07
N THR A 57 10.55 -22.27 -8.81
CA THR A 57 10.67 -20.92 -9.37
C THR A 57 10.25 -19.89 -8.35
N LEU A 58 10.58 -18.60 -8.54
CA LEU A 58 10.06 -17.50 -7.71
C LEU A 58 8.52 -17.44 -7.70
N TYR A 59 7.87 -17.77 -8.81
CA TYR A 59 6.41 -17.86 -8.86
C TYR A 59 5.87 -18.95 -7.96
N GLN A 60 6.47 -20.14 -7.98
CA GLN A 60 6.08 -21.24 -7.10
C GLN A 60 6.35 -20.93 -5.63
N LEU A 61 7.44 -20.21 -5.33
CA LEU A 61 7.71 -19.70 -3.99
C LEU A 61 6.62 -18.72 -3.53
N LEU A 62 6.18 -17.81 -4.41
CA LEU A 62 5.06 -16.90 -4.11
C LEU A 62 3.77 -17.68 -3.84
N GLN A 63 3.46 -18.73 -4.64
CA GLN A 63 2.29 -19.57 -4.40
C GLN A 63 2.37 -20.31 -3.05
N LYS A 64 3.56 -20.74 -2.64
CA LYS A 64 3.78 -21.34 -1.32
C LYS A 64 3.52 -20.32 -0.19
N ILE A 65 3.99 -19.09 -0.35
CA ILE A 65 3.72 -17.98 0.58
C ILE A 65 2.21 -17.72 0.68
N TYR A 66 1.50 -17.68 -0.46
CA TYR A 66 0.05 -17.52 -0.46
C TYR A 66 -0.69 -18.67 0.21
N ALA A 67 -0.22 -19.90 0.04
CA ALA A 67 -0.81 -21.07 0.71
C ALA A 67 -0.61 -21.04 2.23
N GLU A 68 0.52 -20.48 2.70
CA GLU A 68 0.86 -20.43 4.13
C GLU A 68 0.22 -19.22 4.84
N PHE A 69 0.24 -18.04 4.20
CA PHE A 69 -0.17 -16.77 4.83
C PHE A 69 -1.48 -16.20 4.28
N GLY A 70 -2.02 -16.79 3.22
CA GLY A 70 -3.18 -16.28 2.50
C GLY A 70 -2.81 -15.38 1.31
N ILE A 71 -3.76 -15.16 0.45
CA ILE A 71 -3.62 -14.30 -0.73
C ILE A 71 -3.85 -12.85 -0.32
N PHE A 72 -2.91 -11.97 -0.64
CA PHE A 72 -3.02 -10.51 -0.52
C PHE A 72 -2.74 -9.89 -1.88
N ILE A 73 -3.68 -9.12 -2.38
CA ILE A 73 -3.56 -8.44 -3.68
C ILE A 73 -3.70 -6.94 -3.48
N GLU A 74 -2.80 -6.20 -4.11
CA GLU A 74 -2.84 -4.74 -4.16
C GLU A 74 -2.88 -4.26 -5.61
N ARG A 75 -3.61 -3.18 -5.88
CA ARG A 75 -3.72 -2.55 -7.19
C ARG A 75 -3.77 -1.04 -7.03
N LEU A 76 -3.20 -0.35 -8.01
CA LEU A 76 -3.23 1.11 -8.13
C LEU A 76 -4.14 1.52 -9.28
N LEU A 77 -5.02 2.49 -9.01
CA LEU A 77 -5.74 3.25 -10.04
C LEU A 77 -5.32 4.72 -9.94
N SER A 78 -4.87 5.29 -11.05
CA SER A 78 -4.55 6.72 -11.14
C SER A 78 -5.53 7.39 -12.07
N VAL A 79 -6.29 8.36 -11.57
CA VAL A 79 -7.31 9.11 -12.32
C VAL A 79 -6.82 10.53 -12.52
N THR A 80 -6.76 10.98 -13.79
CA THR A 80 -6.47 12.37 -14.13
C THR A 80 -7.76 13.17 -14.13
N LEU A 81 -7.79 14.28 -13.40
CA LEU A 81 -8.92 15.18 -13.30
C LEU A 81 -8.64 16.51 -14.03
N LYS A 82 -9.68 17.32 -14.25
CA LYS A 82 -9.56 18.57 -15.03
C LYS A 82 -8.76 19.69 -14.33
N GLY A 83 -8.37 19.49 -13.05
CA GLY A 83 -7.59 20.47 -12.32
C GLY A 83 -7.45 20.13 -10.85
N LYS A 84 -6.60 20.89 -10.15
CA LYS A 84 -6.34 20.72 -8.70
C LYS A 84 -7.56 21.05 -7.84
N GLU A 85 -8.43 21.96 -8.31
CA GLU A 85 -9.66 22.36 -7.61
C GLU A 85 -10.65 21.20 -7.54
N GLN A 86 -10.80 20.46 -8.65
CA GLN A 86 -11.67 19.28 -8.68
C GLN A 86 -11.18 18.19 -7.72
N ILE A 87 -9.86 18.00 -7.62
CA ILE A 87 -9.26 17.07 -6.66
C ILE A 87 -9.52 17.54 -5.23
N ALA A 88 -9.34 18.83 -4.96
CA ALA A 88 -9.57 19.39 -3.63
C ALA A 88 -11.04 19.25 -3.20
N GLN A 89 -11.97 19.46 -4.15
CA GLN A 89 -13.39 19.27 -3.89
C GLN A 89 -13.71 17.80 -3.61
N LEU A 90 -13.21 16.87 -4.42
CA LEU A 90 -13.41 15.43 -4.24
C LEU A 90 -12.91 14.96 -2.86
N MET A 91 -11.75 15.46 -2.42
CA MET A 91 -11.23 15.13 -1.08
C MET A 91 -12.05 15.74 0.05
N LYS A 92 -12.69 16.91 -0.16
CA LYS A 92 -13.66 17.47 0.80
C LYS A 92 -14.91 16.61 0.86
N ASP A 93 -15.43 16.17 -0.28
CA ASP A 93 -16.63 15.35 -0.38
C ASP A 93 -16.43 14.00 0.33
N TYR A 94 -15.29 13.33 0.12
CA TYR A 94 -14.94 12.11 0.85
C TYR A 94 -14.83 12.30 2.37
N ARG A 95 -14.42 13.49 2.83
CA ARG A 95 -14.38 13.80 4.27
C ARG A 95 -15.77 14.10 4.83
N ALA A 96 -16.58 14.84 4.07
CA ALA A 96 -17.93 15.19 4.49
C ALA A 96 -18.88 13.99 4.47
N THR A 97 -18.73 13.13 3.45
CA THR A 97 -19.58 11.95 3.24
C THR A 97 -18.71 10.77 2.83
N PRO A 98 -18.02 10.12 3.78
CA PRO A 98 -17.22 8.95 3.50
C PRO A 98 -18.08 7.83 2.90
N PRO A 99 -17.54 6.99 2.00
CA PRO A 99 -18.25 5.83 1.52
C PRO A 99 -18.60 4.89 2.68
N THR A 100 -19.83 4.42 2.72
CA THR A 100 -20.28 3.44 3.72
C THR A 100 -19.99 2.00 3.31
N VAL A 101 -19.67 1.81 2.02
CA VAL A 101 -19.31 0.52 1.40
C VAL A 101 -18.14 0.73 0.48
N ILE A 102 -17.20 -0.20 0.45
CA ILE A 102 -16.10 -0.29 -0.53
C ILE A 102 -16.18 -1.65 -1.23
N GLY A 103 -16.42 -1.63 -2.55
CA GLY A 103 -16.79 -2.84 -3.29
C GLY A 103 -18.10 -3.42 -2.74
N ASP A 104 -18.02 -4.58 -2.12
CA ASP A 104 -19.11 -5.30 -1.47
C ASP A 104 -19.03 -5.33 0.07
N GLU A 105 -18.02 -4.67 0.65
CA GLU A 105 -17.77 -4.68 2.09
C GLU A 105 -18.22 -3.38 2.76
N LYS A 106 -18.90 -3.51 3.92
CA LYS A 106 -19.23 -2.37 4.77
C LYS A 106 -17.97 -1.72 5.32
N VAL A 107 -17.88 -0.39 5.24
CA VAL A 107 -16.78 0.37 5.85
C VAL A 107 -16.97 0.40 7.37
N ILE A 108 -15.96 -0.10 8.08
CA ILE A 108 -15.96 -0.17 9.55
C ILE A 108 -15.01 0.85 10.19
N LYS A 109 -14.11 1.43 9.41
CA LYS A 109 -13.14 2.43 9.91
C LYS A 109 -12.71 3.37 8.79
N VAL A 110 -12.59 4.65 9.13
CA VAL A 110 -12.02 5.69 8.27
C VAL A 110 -10.86 6.34 9.02
N ILE A 111 -9.72 6.52 8.34
CA ILE A 111 -8.58 7.27 8.88
C ILE A 111 -8.34 8.48 7.97
N ASP A 112 -8.36 9.68 8.56
CA ASP A 112 -7.95 10.91 7.89
C ASP A 112 -6.56 11.34 8.38
N TYR A 113 -5.56 11.20 7.52
CA TYR A 113 -4.18 11.60 7.84
C TYR A 113 -3.99 13.13 7.87
N ASN A 114 -5.02 13.91 7.63
CA ASN A 114 -5.04 15.34 7.91
C ASN A 114 -5.11 15.65 9.42
N LYS A 115 -5.35 14.64 10.24
CA LYS A 115 -5.51 14.71 11.68
C LYS A 115 -4.35 14.02 12.41
N PRO A 116 -3.24 14.72 12.65
CA PRO A 116 -2.06 14.15 13.32
C PRO A 116 -2.36 13.61 14.72
N GLU A 117 -3.31 14.24 15.42
CA GLU A 117 -3.76 13.87 16.76
C GLU A 117 -4.43 12.48 16.82
N GLU A 118 -5.06 12.05 15.72
CA GLU A 118 -5.68 10.71 15.61
C GLU A 118 -4.70 9.65 15.11
N THR A 119 -3.69 10.05 14.33
CA THR A 119 -2.81 9.11 13.63
C THR A 119 -1.43 8.96 14.25
N GLY A 120 -0.97 9.94 15.03
CA GLY A 120 0.41 10.02 15.50
C GLY A 120 1.43 10.27 14.39
N LEU A 121 0.99 10.57 13.15
CA LEU A 121 1.83 10.77 11.98
C LEU A 121 1.77 12.22 11.51
N PRO A 122 2.80 12.70 10.80
CA PRO A 122 2.76 14.03 10.20
C PRO A 122 1.57 14.20 9.25
N LYS A 123 0.97 15.39 9.29
CA LYS A 123 -0.18 15.75 8.47
C LYS A 123 0.01 15.42 6.99
N SER A 124 -0.95 14.74 6.40
CA SER A 124 -0.95 14.35 5.00
C SER A 124 -2.37 14.32 4.43
N ASN A 125 -2.55 14.80 3.20
CA ASN A 125 -3.85 14.78 2.54
C ASN A 125 -4.16 13.39 1.99
N VAL A 126 -4.39 12.43 2.90
CA VAL A 126 -4.69 11.02 2.59
C VAL A 126 -5.91 10.59 3.40
N LEU A 127 -6.78 9.81 2.80
CA LEU A 127 -7.88 9.11 3.45
C LEU A 127 -7.72 7.61 3.26
N ARG A 128 -8.08 6.84 4.27
CA ARG A 128 -8.05 5.39 4.21
C ARG A 128 -9.33 4.79 4.76
N PHE A 129 -9.98 3.96 3.96
CA PHE A 129 -11.22 3.27 4.28
C PHE A 129 -10.95 1.79 4.48
N PHE A 130 -11.50 1.20 5.53
CA PHE A 130 -11.33 -0.21 5.87
C PHE A 130 -12.67 -0.92 5.81
N GLY A 131 -12.74 -1.97 5.02
CA GLY A 131 -13.88 -2.86 4.92
C GLY A 131 -13.88 -3.94 6.01
N GLU A 132 -15.05 -4.44 6.38
CA GLU A 132 -15.23 -5.47 7.40
C GLU A 132 -14.56 -6.81 7.05
N GLY A 133 -14.43 -7.14 5.76
CA GLY A 133 -13.75 -8.33 5.24
C GLY A 133 -12.23 -8.15 5.09
N GLY A 134 -11.69 -6.97 5.45
CA GLY A 134 -10.28 -6.64 5.39
C GLY A 134 -9.83 -6.00 4.09
N SER A 135 -10.75 -5.61 3.20
CA SER A 135 -10.43 -4.76 2.07
C SER A 135 -10.07 -3.35 2.52
N VAL A 136 -9.20 -2.69 1.76
CA VAL A 136 -8.74 -1.34 2.07
C VAL A 136 -8.72 -0.50 0.80
N VAL A 137 -9.19 0.75 0.91
CA VAL A 137 -9.01 1.76 -0.13
C VAL A 137 -8.27 2.96 0.47
N THR A 138 -7.12 3.31 -0.10
CA THR A 138 -6.39 4.52 0.27
C THR A 138 -6.50 5.54 -0.86
N VAL A 139 -6.92 6.75 -0.54
CA VAL A 139 -7.12 7.85 -1.50
C VAL A 139 -6.09 8.93 -1.25
N ARG A 140 -5.29 9.24 -2.28
CA ARG A 140 -4.20 10.21 -2.19
C ARG A 140 -4.10 11.08 -3.44
N PRO A 141 -4.24 12.41 -3.33
CA PRO A 141 -3.92 13.33 -4.41
C PRO A 141 -2.42 13.32 -4.74
N SER A 142 -2.09 13.49 -6.02
CA SER A 142 -0.72 13.81 -6.41
C SER A 142 -0.36 15.24 -6.01
N GLY A 143 0.86 15.44 -5.50
CA GLY A 143 1.35 16.78 -5.16
C GLY A 143 1.72 17.64 -6.37
N THR A 144 2.10 17.02 -7.47
CA THR A 144 2.67 17.67 -8.65
C THR A 144 1.76 17.66 -9.87
N GLU A 145 0.93 16.63 -10.03
CA GLU A 145 0.07 16.42 -11.19
C GLU A 145 -1.42 16.53 -10.83
N PRO A 146 -2.32 16.86 -11.79
CA PRO A 146 -3.76 16.88 -11.55
C PRO A 146 -4.33 15.46 -11.54
N LYS A 147 -3.80 14.61 -10.65
CA LYS A 147 -4.17 13.20 -10.50
C LYS A 147 -4.56 12.87 -9.08
N ILE A 148 -5.50 11.96 -8.93
CA ILE A 148 -5.80 11.28 -7.68
C ILE A 148 -5.46 9.81 -7.82
N LYS A 149 -4.84 9.24 -6.80
CA LYS A 149 -4.45 7.84 -6.74
C LYS A 149 -5.30 7.10 -5.73
N TYR A 150 -5.79 5.95 -6.14
CA TYR A 150 -6.51 5.01 -5.30
C TYR A 150 -5.68 3.73 -5.20
N TYR A 151 -5.31 3.36 -3.99
CA TYR A 151 -4.62 2.11 -3.69
C TYR A 151 -5.64 1.16 -3.09
N PHE A 152 -5.87 0.06 -3.75
CA PHE A 152 -6.80 -0.98 -3.32
C PHE A 152 -6.03 -2.15 -2.75
N GLY A 153 -6.44 -2.66 -1.61
CA GLY A 153 -5.94 -3.89 -1.03
C GLY A 153 -7.10 -4.82 -0.69
N ALA A 154 -6.97 -6.09 -1.00
CA ALA A 154 -7.93 -7.11 -0.63
C ALA A 154 -7.22 -8.43 -0.31
N LYS A 155 -7.89 -9.31 0.45
CA LYS A 155 -7.36 -10.61 0.86
C LYS A 155 -8.32 -11.76 0.58
N GLY A 156 -7.75 -12.97 0.48
CA GLY A 156 -8.47 -14.21 0.24
C GLY A 156 -8.67 -14.54 -1.23
N ASP A 157 -9.31 -15.66 -1.51
CA ASP A 157 -9.46 -16.19 -2.87
C ASP A 157 -10.28 -15.29 -3.80
N THR A 158 -11.12 -14.44 -3.25
CA THR A 158 -11.93 -13.46 -3.99
C THR A 158 -11.29 -12.10 -4.10
N ALA A 159 -10.04 -11.91 -3.67
CA ALA A 159 -9.36 -10.62 -3.60
C ALA A 159 -9.37 -9.85 -4.93
N GLU A 160 -9.11 -10.52 -6.05
CA GLU A 160 -9.13 -9.86 -7.39
C GLU A 160 -10.54 -9.35 -7.74
N ALA A 161 -11.57 -10.16 -7.51
CA ALA A 161 -12.96 -9.76 -7.76
C ALA A 161 -13.38 -8.55 -6.89
N LYS A 162 -13.00 -8.54 -5.63
CA LYS A 162 -13.24 -7.41 -4.71
C LYS A 162 -12.56 -6.14 -5.20
N ILE A 163 -11.31 -6.24 -5.67
CA ILE A 163 -10.57 -5.11 -6.23
C ILE A 163 -11.26 -4.55 -7.47
N GLU A 164 -11.76 -5.39 -8.36
CA GLU A 164 -12.49 -4.91 -9.55
C GLU A 164 -13.80 -4.18 -9.17
N LEU A 165 -14.53 -4.65 -8.16
CA LEU A 165 -15.70 -3.94 -7.63
C LEU A 165 -15.31 -2.57 -7.05
N MET A 166 -14.24 -2.51 -6.25
CA MET A 166 -13.74 -1.24 -5.72
C MET A 166 -13.29 -0.29 -6.84
N LYS A 167 -12.53 -0.76 -7.83
CA LYS A 167 -12.12 0.06 -8.99
C LYS A 167 -13.32 0.65 -9.71
N ALA A 168 -14.34 -0.16 -10.02
CA ALA A 168 -15.55 0.30 -10.71
C ALA A 168 -16.30 1.39 -9.90
N GLN A 169 -16.24 1.34 -8.57
CA GLN A 169 -16.84 2.34 -7.69
C GLN A 169 -16.07 3.68 -7.73
N PHE A 170 -14.74 3.66 -7.74
CA PHE A 170 -13.89 4.85 -7.64
C PHE A 170 -13.41 5.41 -8.98
N GLN A 171 -13.71 4.76 -10.09
CA GLN A 171 -13.32 5.17 -11.45
C GLN A 171 -14.30 6.19 -12.07
N LYS A 172 -15.40 6.52 -11.41
CA LYS A 172 -16.47 7.41 -11.90
C LYS A 172 -16.10 8.88 -11.87
#